data_58eb345c53d7629449f15e97f8cc9f59
#
_entry.id   58eb345c53d7629449f15e97f8cc9f59
#
_cell.length_a   1.000
_cell.length_b   1.000
_cell.length_c   1.000
_cell.angle_alpha   90.00
_cell.angle_beta   90.00
_cell.angle_gamma   90.00
#
_symmetry.space_group_name_H-M   'P 1'
#
loop_
_entity.id
_entity.type
_entity.pdbx_description
1 polymer ?
#
loop_
_entity_poly.entity_id
_entity_poly.type
_entity_poly.pdbx_seq_one_letter_code
_entity_poly.pdbx_strand_id
1 'polypeptide(L)'
;MTYAIRNLTVAEGAAIHLDGLDVELPASGVVTVIGRTLSGKTTFLKVLAGLQAVRSGSLVRDGVDLLKIPAWKRRVGMVYQQFVNYPHLNVRDNIAFPLKRAGCTPSEIAAKITYVSDLLGLGPYLDRRPAELSGGQQQRVALARALVKDTDFLLLDEPLVNLDYKLREQLRDEFRRIFRDSKDRLVVYATTEPAEAMILQGHVIILHEGKVIQTGDYRDVFHYPANTIAAQVFNDPPMNLLDGEIASGRLILGASLATPLPAHFSTLAPGRYTFGLRATDLVLGGEFSATVALAEVNGSLTVLHLDLDGRNLVLEEEGVHLFQLGDRIGFTPDSGRFYAFDGATGTLIAAPPRRSVSGQKD
;
A
#
# COMPACT_ATOMS: atom_id res chain seq x y z
N MET A 1 0.38 -7.10 -23.55
CA MET A 1 0.14 -8.35 -22.81
C MET A 1 -0.28 -7.98 -21.38
N THR A 2 -1.34 -8.59 -20.87
CA THR A 2 -1.85 -8.35 -19.50
C THR A 2 -2.30 -9.67 -18.89
N TYR A 3 -2.42 -9.72 -17.57
CA TYR A 3 -3.09 -10.82 -16.88
C TYR A 3 -4.53 -10.38 -16.60
N ALA A 4 -5.49 -11.07 -17.20
CA ALA A 4 -6.91 -10.81 -16.99
C ALA A 4 -7.45 -11.71 -15.87
N ILE A 5 -7.97 -11.11 -14.83
CA ILE A 5 -8.66 -11.78 -13.72
C ILE A 5 -10.13 -11.40 -13.86
N ARG A 6 -11.03 -12.40 -13.88
CA ARG A 6 -12.46 -12.19 -14.05
C ARG A 6 -13.24 -13.04 -13.05
N ASN A 7 -14.11 -12.37 -12.31
CA ASN A 7 -15.05 -12.95 -11.33
C ASN A 7 -14.37 -13.96 -10.39
N LEU A 8 -13.14 -13.65 -9.94
CA LEU A 8 -12.31 -14.55 -9.15
C LEU A 8 -12.80 -14.59 -7.70
N THR A 9 -13.26 -15.76 -7.26
CA THR A 9 -13.77 -15.99 -5.91
C THR A 9 -12.98 -17.09 -5.22
N VAL A 10 -12.53 -16.79 -4.00
CA VAL A 10 -11.87 -17.73 -3.11
C VAL A 10 -12.65 -17.85 -1.82
N ALA A 11 -13.02 -19.08 -1.46
CA ALA A 11 -13.74 -19.35 -0.23
C ALA A 11 -13.24 -20.64 0.44
N GLU A 12 -13.24 -20.68 1.76
CA GLU A 12 -12.95 -21.83 2.59
C GLU A 12 -14.17 -22.09 3.50
N GLY A 13 -14.92 -23.14 3.18
CA GLY A 13 -16.21 -23.37 3.81
C GLY A 13 -17.21 -22.23 3.52
N ALA A 14 -17.69 -21.57 4.57
CA ALA A 14 -18.57 -20.40 4.47
C ALA A 14 -17.81 -19.06 4.40
N ALA A 15 -16.50 -19.05 4.71
CA ALA A 15 -15.70 -17.81 4.71
C ALA A 15 -15.27 -17.46 3.28
N ILE A 16 -15.63 -16.26 2.83
CA ILE A 16 -15.19 -15.71 1.54
C ILE A 16 -13.97 -14.83 1.78
N HIS A 17 -12.86 -15.14 1.13
CA HIS A 17 -11.60 -14.41 1.24
C HIS A 17 -11.39 -13.45 0.06
N LEU A 18 -11.87 -13.83 -1.13
CA LEU A 18 -11.94 -12.96 -2.31
C LEU A 18 -13.32 -13.15 -2.94
N ASP A 19 -13.99 -12.07 -3.30
CA ASP A 19 -15.38 -12.04 -3.74
C ASP A 19 -15.51 -11.38 -5.11
N GLY A 20 -15.55 -12.20 -6.17
CA GLY A 20 -15.84 -11.75 -7.53
C GLY A 20 -14.83 -10.71 -8.07
N LEU A 21 -13.52 -10.91 -7.86
CA LEU A 21 -12.51 -9.95 -8.30
C LEU A 21 -12.44 -9.84 -9.82
N ASP A 22 -12.57 -8.60 -10.32
CA ASP A 22 -12.31 -8.22 -11.70
C ASP A 22 -11.16 -7.22 -11.73
N VAL A 23 -10.01 -7.62 -12.27
CA VAL A 23 -8.83 -6.77 -12.39
C VAL A 23 -7.92 -7.18 -13.53
N GLU A 24 -7.25 -6.22 -14.15
CA GLU A 24 -6.19 -6.46 -15.12
C GLU A 24 -4.84 -6.05 -14.55
N LEU A 25 -3.86 -6.97 -14.62
CA LEU A 25 -2.50 -6.68 -14.21
C LEU A 25 -1.64 -6.47 -15.45
N PRO A 26 -0.68 -5.53 -15.43
CA PRO A 26 0.27 -5.37 -16.52
C PRO A 26 1.15 -6.63 -16.67
N ALA A 27 1.77 -6.79 -17.82
CA ALA A 27 2.68 -7.92 -18.07
C ALA A 27 3.96 -7.83 -17.24
N SER A 28 4.40 -6.63 -16.92
CA SER A 28 5.63 -6.34 -16.18
C SER A 28 5.50 -5.03 -15.40
N GLY A 29 6.48 -4.74 -14.57
CA GLY A 29 6.49 -3.56 -13.71
C GLY A 29 6.02 -3.86 -12.30
N VAL A 30 5.55 -2.83 -11.60
CA VAL A 30 5.13 -2.93 -10.18
C VAL A 30 3.61 -2.76 -10.06
N VAL A 31 3.00 -3.69 -9.36
CA VAL A 31 1.62 -3.60 -8.88
C VAL A 31 1.62 -3.66 -7.36
N THR A 32 1.14 -2.63 -6.70
CA THR A 32 0.98 -2.63 -5.25
C THR A 32 -0.47 -2.99 -4.91
N VAL A 33 -0.64 -4.03 -4.10
CA VAL A 33 -1.93 -4.44 -3.56
C VAL A 33 -2.02 -3.91 -2.14
N ILE A 34 -2.83 -2.88 -1.93
CA ILE A 34 -2.98 -2.24 -0.63
C ILE A 34 -4.34 -2.53 -0.01
N GLY A 35 -4.38 -2.68 1.30
CA GLY A 35 -5.60 -2.91 2.06
C GLY A 35 -5.30 -3.20 3.52
N ARG A 36 -6.29 -3.04 4.38
CA ARG A 36 -6.16 -3.36 5.81
C ARG A 36 -5.89 -4.85 6.02
N THR A 37 -5.50 -5.23 7.23
CA THR A 37 -5.39 -6.65 7.63
C THR A 37 -6.70 -7.37 7.31
N LEU A 38 -6.61 -8.61 6.83
CA LEU A 38 -7.75 -9.43 6.41
C LEU A 38 -8.50 -8.95 5.14
N SER A 39 -7.97 -7.99 4.39
CA SER A 39 -8.62 -7.54 3.14
C SER A 39 -8.50 -8.53 1.97
N GLY A 40 -7.73 -9.61 2.09
CA GLY A 40 -7.57 -10.63 1.06
C GLY A 40 -6.22 -10.57 0.30
N LYS A 41 -5.29 -9.65 0.65
CA LYS A 41 -3.98 -9.48 -0.02
C LYS A 41 -3.18 -10.78 -0.16
N THR A 42 -2.91 -11.44 0.97
CA THR A 42 -2.19 -12.72 1.01
C THR A 42 -2.88 -13.80 0.18
N THR A 43 -4.21 -13.87 0.24
CA THR A 43 -4.99 -14.83 -0.54
C THR A 43 -4.83 -14.55 -2.04
N PHE A 44 -4.90 -13.29 -2.45
CA PHE A 44 -4.66 -12.88 -3.83
C PHE A 44 -3.27 -13.29 -4.33
N LEU A 45 -2.22 -13.01 -3.57
CA LEU A 45 -0.86 -13.44 -3.91
C LEU A 45 -0.74 -14.97 -3.99
N LYS A 46 -1.37 -15.71 -3.08
CA LYS A 46 -1.39 -17.19 -3.12
C LYS A 46 -2.09 -17.73 -4.36
N VAL A 47 -3.17 -17.09 -4.84
CA VAL A 47 -3.82 -17.45 -6.12
C VAL A 47 -2.86 -17.25 -7.29
N LEU A 48 -2.16 -16.12 -7.37
CA LEU A 48 -1.15 -15.87 -8.41
C LEU A 48 -0.03 -16.91 -8.37
N ALA A 49 0.39 -17.31 -7.18
CA ALA A 49 1.40 -18.34 -6.97
C ALA A 49 0.90 -19.78 -7.31
N GLY A 50 -0.42 -19.99 -7.41
CA GLY A 50 -1.01 -21.32 -7.56
C GLY A 50 -1.04 -22.14 -6.30
N LEU A 51 -0.98 -21.48 -5.14
CA LEU A 51 -0.96 -22.08 -3.80
C LEU A 51 -2.34 -22.04 -3.13
N GLN A 52 -3.30 -21.35 -3.73
CA GLN A 52 -4.66 -21.24 -3.25
C GLN A 52 -5.65 -21.74 -4.30
N ALA A 53 -6.52 -22.65 -3.92
CA ALA A 53 -7.62 -23.10 -4.76
C ALA A 53 -8.65 -21.96 -4.95
N VAL A 54 -9.17 -21.84 -6.17
CA VAL A 54 -10.17 -20.86 -6.56
C VAL A 54 -11.52 -21.57 -6.68
N ARG A 55 -12.56 -20.98 -6.09
CA ARG A 55 -13.93 -21.51 -6.17
C ARG A 55 -14.55 -21.26 -7.53
N SER A 56 -14.36 -20.07 -8.09
CA SER A 56 -14.87 -19.67 -9.41
C SER A 56 -14.03 -18.52 -10.00
N GLY A 57 -14.21 -18.27 -11.30
CA GLY A 57 -13.52 -17.22 -12.02
C GLY A 57 -12.34 -17.72 -12.86
N SER A 58 -11.56 -16.79 -13.40
CA SER A 58 -10.44 -17.10 -14.28
C SER A 58 -9.26 -16.17 -14.02
N LEU A 59 -8.05 -16.68 -14.35
CA LEU A 59 -6.79 -15.94 -14.40
C LEU A 59 -6.09 -16.30 -15.71
N VAL A 60 -6.18 -15.42 -16.69
CA VAL A 60 -5.72 -15.69 -18.06
C VAL A 60 -4.60 -14.76 -18.46
N ARG A 61 -3.53 -15.31 -19.07
CA ARG A 61 -2.48 -14.57 -19.77
C ARG A 61 -2.33 -15.11 -21.17
N ASP A 62 -2.43 -14.27 -22.18
CA ASP A 62 -2.21 -14.63 -23.59
C ASP A 62 -3.03 -15.89 -24.03
N GLY A 63 -4.27 -15.99 -23.57
CA GLY A 63 -5.16 -17.13 -23.83
C GLY A 63 -4.92 -18.37 -22.98
N VAL A 64 -3.91 -18.37 -22.11
CA VAL A 64 -3.60 -19.47 -21.21
C VAL A 64 -4.22 -19.24 -19.83
N ASP A 65 -5.04 -20.18 -19.38
CA ASP A 65 -5.62 -20.17 -18.03
C ASP A 65 -4.59 -20.65 -17.01
N LEU A 66 -4.06 -19.71 -16.23
CA LEU A 66 -3.04 -19.98 -15.22
C LEU A 66 -3.58 -20.81 -14.04
N LEU A 67 -4.90 -20.81 -13.79
CA LEU A 67 -5.49 -21.61 -12.71
C LEU A 67 -5.31 -23.12 -12.97
N LYS A 68 -5.18 -23.53 -14.24
CA LYS A 68 -4.92 -24.92 -14.64
C LYS A 68 -3.44 -25.33 -14.53
N ILE A 69 -2.54 -24.36 -14.31
CA ILE A 69 -1.11 -24.61 -14.18
C ILE A 69 -0.78 -24.82 -12.70
N PRO A 70 -0.26 -25.98 -12.28
CA PRO A 70 0.10 -26.22 -10.89
C PRO A 70 1.28 -25.35 -10.45
N ALA A 71 1.35 -25.03 -9.15
CA ALA A 71 2.33 -24.09 -8.60
C ALA A 71 3.78 -24.38 -9.00
N TRP A 72 4.19 -25.66 -9.02
CA TRP A 72 5.57 -26.06 -9.36
C TRP A 72 5.95 -25.85 -10.83
N LYS A 73 4.97 -25.64 -11.71
CA LYS A 73 5.18 -25.30 -13.13
C LYS A 73 5.10 -23.81 -13.40
N ARG A 74 4.66 -23.00 -12.41
CA ARG A 74 4.62 -21.54 -12.54
C ARG A 74 5.99 -20.96 -12.25
N ARG A 75 6.40 -19.98 -13.04
CA ARG A 75 7.64 -19.23 -12.82
C ARG A 75 7.40 -18.12 -11.82
N VAL A 76 7.35 -18.48 -10.52
CA VAL A 76 7.02 -17.56 -9.42
C VAL A 76 8.11 -17.54 -8.36
N GLY A 77 8.50 -16.35 -7.93
CA GLY A 77 9.21 -16.10 -6.68
C GLY A 77 8.24 -15.52 -5.66
N MET A 78 8.15 -16.08 -4.46
CA MET A 78 7.29 -15.54 -3.40
C MET A 78 8.07 -15.38 -2.12
N VAL A 79 7.90 -14.20 -1.50
CA VAL A 79 8.34 -13.89 -0.13
C VAL A 79 7.09 -13.77 0.71
N TYR A 80 6.98 -14.62 1.71
CA TYR A 80 5.87 -14.61 2.67
C TYR A 80 6.13 -13.59 3.78
N GLN A 81 5.09 -13.12 4.41
CA GLN A 81 5.14 -12.26 5.60
C GLN A 81 6.01 -12.89 6.72
N GLN A 82 5.85 -14.20 6.95
CA GLN A 82 6.79 -14.97 7.75
C GLN A 82 7.86 -15.53 6.81
N PHE A 83 9.02 -14.91 6.81
CA PHE A 83 10.15 -15.34 5.97
C PHE A 83 10.59 -16.76 6.34
N VAL A 84 10.68 -17.63 5.33
CA VAL A 84 11.10 -19.02 5.49
C VAL A 84 12.47 -19.21 4.86
N ASN A 85 13.47 -19.56 5.68
CA ASN A 85 14.80 -19.96 5.22
C ASN A 85 15.03 -21.44 5.50
N TYR A 86 15.96 -22.06 4.77
CA TYR A 86 16.39 -23.44 5.03
C TYR A 86 17.36 -23.43 6.22
N PRO A 87 16.98 -23.95 7.40
CA PRO A 87 17.75 -23.76 8.63
C PRO A 87 19.08 -24.51 8.63
N HIS A 88 19.18 -25.57 7.85
CA HIS A 88 20.38 -26.43 7.74
C HIS A 88 21.38 -25.93 6.70
N LEU A 89 21.03 -24.96 5.87
CA LEU A 89 21.90 -24.33 4.88
C LEU A 89 22.42 -22.99 5.40
N ASN A 90 23.67 -22.63 5.04
CA ASN A 90 24.16 -21.26 5.26
C ASN A 90 23.47 -20.28 4.29
N VAL A 91 23.75 -18.98 4.42
CA VAL A 91 23.14 -17.94 3.55
C VAL A 91 23.47 -18.18 2.08
N ARG A 92 24.74 -18.47 1.75
CA ARG A 92 25.18 -18.74 0.38
C ARG A 92 24.39 -19.90 -0.23
N ASP A 93 24.26 -21.00 0.50
CA ASP A 93 23.54 -22.17 0.02
C ASP A 93 22.03 -21.97 -0.02
N ASN A 94 21.45 -21.18 0.89
CA ASN A 94 20.07 -20.74 0.81
C ASN A 94 19.79 -20.03 -0.52
N ILE A 95 20.65 -19.06 -0.90
CA ILE A 95 20.53 -18.31 -2.15
C ILE A 95 20.80 -19.20 -3.36
N ALA A 96 21.80 -20.08 -3.29
CA ALA A 96 22.17 -21.00 -4.37
C ALA A 96 21.08 -22.06 -4.66
N PHE A 97 20.31 -22.47 -3.66
CA PHE A 97 19.39 -23.59 -3.77
C PHE A 97 18.42 -23.50 -4.96
N PRO A 98 17.65 -22.38 -5.15
CA PRO A 98 16.77 -22.26 -6.29
C PRO A 98 17.52 -22.29 -7.64
N LEU A 99 18.74 -21.77 -7.70
CA LEU A 99 19.56 -21.74 -8.91
C LEU A 99 20.08 -23.14 -9.28
N LYS A 100 20.54 -23.90 -8.27
CA LYS A 100 20.94 -25.33 -8.45
C LYS A 100 19.76 -26.15 -8.99
N ARG A 101 18.53 -25.91 -8.46
CA ARG A 101 17.31 -26.57 -8.93
C ARG A 101 16.91 -26.17 -10.35
N ALA A 102 17.24 -24.94 -10.78
CA ALA A 102 17.01 -24.44 -12.14
C ALA A 102 18.08 -24.90 -13.13
N GLY A 103 19.11 -25.66 -12.70
CA GLY A 103 20.18 -26.16 -13.58
C GLY A 103 21.22 -25.11 -13.98
N CYS A 104 21.32 -23.98 -13.21
CA CYS A 104 22.34 -22.97 -13.47
C CYS A 104 23.77 -23.54 -13.25
N THR A 105 24.71 -23.06 -14.06
CA THR A 105 26.13 -23.43 -13.93
C THR A 105 26.75 -22.86 -12.66
N PRO A 106 27.83 -23.42 -12.12
CA PRO A 106 28.51 -22.86 -10.95
C PRO A 106 28.93 -21.39 -11.11
N SER A 107 29.34 -20.98 -12.30
CA SER A 107 29.71 -19.59 -12.62
C SER A 107 28.51 -18.64 -12.54
N GLU A 108 27.37 -19.02 -13.13
CA GLU A 108 26.14 -18.24 -13.06
C GLU A 108 25.63 -18.11 -11.62
N ILE A 109 25.70 -19.20 -10.84
CA ILE A 109 25.33 -19.21 -9.43
C ILE A 109 26.21 -18.24 -8.64
N ALA A 110 27.53 -18.29 -8.83
CA ALA A 110 28.47 -17.40 -8.14
C ALA A 110 28.17 -15.92 -8.47
N ALA A 111 28.00 -15.59 -9.76
CA ALA A 111 27.69 -14.24 -10.21
C ALA A 111 26.36 -13.69 -9.59
N LYS A 112 25.30 -14.52 -9.61
CA LYS A 112 24.01 -14.14 -9.05
C LYS A 112 24.05 -13.98 -7.53
N ILE A 113 24.81 -14.83 -6.82
CA ILE A 113 25.00 -14.70 -5.37
C ILE A 113 25.73 -13.39 -5.05
N THR A 114 26.84 -13.09 -5.75
CA THR A 114 27.56 -11.84 -5.56
C THR A 114 26.62 -10.65 -5.76
N TYR A 115 25.94 -10.58 -6.90
CA TYR A 115 25.00 -9.50 -7.21
C TYR A 115 23.94 -9.29 -6.12
N VAL A 116 23.23 -10.36 -5.70
CA VAL A 116 22.16 -10.18 -4.72
C VAL A 116 22.67 -9.95 -3.31
N SER A 117 23.86 -10.44 -3.00
CA SER A 117 24.50 -10.22 -1.69
C SER A 117 24.97 -8.79 -1.52
N ASP A 118 25.54 -8.21 -2.59
CA ASP A 118 25.93 -6.79 -2.61
C ASP A 118 24.70 -5.90 -2.49
N LEU A 119 23.65 -6.23 -3.27
CA LEU A 119 22.39 -5.50 -3.28
C LEU A 119 21.70 -5.45 -1.91
N LEU A 120 21.74 -6.56 -1.15
CA LEU A 120 21.03 -6.70 0.13
C LEU A 120 21.96 -6.65 1.35
N GLY A 121 23.24 -6.30 1.16
CA GLY A 121 24.21 -6.22 2.25
C GLY A 121 24.45 -7.55 2.98
N LEU A 122 24.39 -8.67 2.25
CA LEU A 122 24.54 -10.02 2.81
C LEU A 122 25.98 -10.56 2.76
N GLY A 123 26.92 -9.86 2.12
CA GLY A 123 28.31 -10.30 1.95
C GLY A 123 28.95 -10.84 3.22
N PRO A 124 28.93 -10.09 4.36
CA PRO A 124 29.54 -10.52 5.63
C PRO A 124 28.90 -11.76 6.28
N TYR A 125 27.71 -12.18 5.80
CA TYR A 125 26.89 -13.22 6.43
C TYR A 125 26.80 -14.49 5.60
N LEU A 126 27.42 -14.55 4.43
CA LEU A 126 27.26 -15.64 3.45
C LEU A 126 27.50 -17.04 4.02
N ASP A 127 28.41 -17.17 4.96
CA ASP A 127 28.79 -18.46 5.54
C ASP A 127 28.05 -18.78 6.85
N ARG A 128 27.21 -17.83 7.35
CA ARG A 128 26.38 -18.05 8.55
C ARG A 128 25.11 -18.84 8.23
N ARG A 129 24.58 -19.51 9.25
CA ARG A 129 23.26 -20.17 9.19
C ARG A 129 22.16 -19.20 9.62
N PRO A 130 20.90 -19.44 9.22
CA PRO A 130 19.77 -18.57 9.62
C PRO A 130 19.66 -18.34 11.13
N ALA A 131 19.94 -19.33 11.96
CA ALA A 131 19.90 -19.22 13.43
C ALA A 131 20.92 -18.21 14.01
N GLU A 132 21.95 -17.86 13.24
CA GLU A 132 23.01 -16.91 13.63
C GLU A 132 22.75 -15.50 13.12
N LEU A 133 21.56 -15.26 12.53
CA LEU A 133 21.16 -14.01 11.89
C LEU A 133 20.04 -13.33 12.68
N SER A 134 20.03 -11.99 12.67
CA SER A 134 18.87 -11.22 13.13
C SER A 134 17.66 -11.44 12.23
N GLY A 135 16.45 -11.12 12.71
CA GLY A 135 15.22 -11.24 11.92
C GLY A 135 15.29 -10.52 10.58
N GLY A 136 15.79 -9.27 10.57
CA GLY A 136 15.97 -8.49 9.34
C GLY A 136 17.00 -9.10 8.39
N GLN A 137 18.08 -9.70 8.88
CA GLN A 137 19.05 -10.43 8.04
C GLN A 137 18.42 -11.69 7.43
N GLN A 138 17.64 -12.45 8.22
CA GLN A 138 16.91 -13.62 7.70
C GLN A 138 15.89 -13.23 6.62
N GLN A 139 15.22 -12.11 6.78
CA GLN A 139 14.28 -11.58 5.79
C GLN A 139 14.99 -11.21 4.48
N ARG A 140 16.16 -10.56 4.56
CA ARG A 140 16.98 -10.28 3.38
C ARG A 140 17.44 -11.56 2.67
N VAL A 141 17.73 -12.64 3.40
CA VAL A 141 18.04 -13.94 2.80
C VAL A 141 16.83 -14.51 2.04
N ALA A 142 15.64 -14.45 2.62
CA ALA A 142 14.42 -14.89 1.93
C ALA A 142 14.13 -14.06 0.66
N LEU A 143 14.36 -12.74 0.75
CA LEU A 143 14.26 -11.84 -0.40
C LEU A 143 15.30 -12.18 -1.48
N ALA A 144 16.58 -12.38 -1.10
CA ALA A 144 17.64 -12.80 -2.00
C ALA A 144 17.26 -14.08 -2.77
N ARG A 145 16.73 -15.07 -2.08
CA ARG A 145 16.26 -16.33 -2.67
C ARG A 145 15.14 -16.15 -3.70
N ALA A 146 14.29 -15.17 -3.53
CA ALA A 146 13.23 -14.84 -4.49
C ALA A 146 13.78 -14.05 -5.68
N LEU A 147 14.69 -13.11 -5.43
CA LEU A 147 15.25 -12.22 -6.46
C LEU A 147 16.17 -12.95 -7.44
N VAL A 148 16.93 -13.96 -7.00
CA VAL A 148 17.85 -14.71 -7.89
C VAL A 148 17.13 -15.59 -8.89
N LYS A 149 15.84 -15.90 -8.66
CA LYS A 149 15.04 -16.72 -9.57
C LYS A 149 14.67 -15.93 -10.82
N ASP A 150 14.74 -16.58 -11.95
CA ASP A 150 14.12 -16.11 -13.18
C ASP A 150 12.61 -16.43 -13.13
N THR A 151 11.77 -15.39 -12.99
CA THR A 151 10.35 -15.55 -12.72
C THR A 151 9.50 -14.57 -13.51
N ASP A 152 8.29 -15.00 -13.88
CA ASP A 152 7.28 -14.12 -14.47
C ASP A 152 6.62 -13.25 -13.39
N PHE A 153 6.45 -13.81 -12.18
CA PHE A 153 5.95 -13.10 -11.00
C PHE A 153 6.98 -13.07 -9.88
N LEU A 154 7.16 -11.91 -9.28
CA LEU A 154 7.78 -11.76 -7.97
C LEU A 154 6.70 -11.26 -7.01
N LEU A 155 6.29 -12.09 -6.08
CA LEU A 155 5.21 -11.84 -5.12
C LEU A 155 5.81 -11.54 -3.75
N LEU A 156 5.49 -10.38 -3.18
CA LEU A 156 6.02 -9.93 -1.90
C LEU A 156 4.84 -9.64 -0.96
N ASP A 157 4.71 -10.44 0.08
CA ASP A 157 3.61 -10.35 1.05
C ASP A 157 4.09 -9.64 2.31
N GLU A 158 3.78 -8.35 2.42
CA GLU A 158 4.16 -7.46 3.52
C GLU A 158 5.66 -7.60 3.89
N PRO A 159 6.58 -7.44 2.92
CA PRO A 159 7.98 -7.85 3.10
C PRO A 159 8.76 -6.98 4.07
N LEU A 160 8.22 -5.84 4.54
CA LEU A 160 8.92 -4.90 5.43
C LEU A 160 8.30 -4.79 6.83
N VAL A 161 7.17 -5.45 7.10
CA VAL A 161 6.37 -5.24 8.32
C VAL A 161 7.12 -5.57 9.63
N ASN A 162 8.02 -6.56 9.62
CA ASN A 162 8.73 -7.03 10.81
C ASN A 162 10.13 -6.41 10.98
N LEU A 163 10.42 -5.30 10.30
CA LEU A 163 11.71 -4.64 10.35
C LEU A 163 11.67 -3.41 11.25
N ASP A 164 12.83 -3.11 11.86
CA ASP A 164 13.03 -1.82 12.50
C ASP A 164 12.93 -0.67 11.49
N TYR A 165 12.62 0.53 11.99
CA TYR A 165 12.38 1.71 11.18
C TYR A 165 13.54 2.03 10.20
N LYS A 166 14.79 2.02 10.71
CA LYS A 166 15.96 2.38 9.90
C LYS A 166 16.18 1.41 8.74
N LEU A 167 16.04 0.13 9.02
CA LEU A 167 16.18 -0.91 8.01
C LEU A 167 15.02 -0.88 7.00
N ARG A 168 13.80 -0.59 7.46
CA ARG A 168 12.63 -0.43 6.59
C ARG A 168 12.84 0.69 5.58
N GLU A 169 13.28 1.88 6.02
CA GLU A 169 13.57 3.00 5.13
C GLU A 169 14.67 2.66 4.10
N GLN A 170 15.76 2.03 4.54
CA GLN A 170 16.82 1.59 3.62
C GLN A 170 16.30 0.63 2.54
N LEU A 171 15.49 -0.37 2.94
CA LEU A 171 14.94 -1.34 1.99
C LEU A 171 13.85 -0.75 1.09
N ARG A 172 13.09 0.24 1.53
CA ARG A 172 12.15 0.99 0.68
C ARG A 172 12.89 1.65 -0.50
N ASP A 173 14.00 2.34 -0.22
CA ASP A 173 14.81 2.96 -1.26
C ASP A 173 15.45 1.92 -2.20
N GLU A 174 15.93 0.81 -1.64
CA GLU A 174 16.49 -0.29 -2.43
C GLU A 174 15.41 -0.93 -3.33
N PHE A 175 14.23 -1.19 -2.82
CA PHE A 175 13.11 -1.75 -3.60
C PHE A 175 12.70 -0.82 -4.74
N ARG A 176 12.64 0.49 -4.50
CA ARG A 176 12.39 1.46 -5.55
C ARG A 176 13.40 1.33 -6.69
N ARG A 177 14.70 1.16 -6.36
CA ARG A 177 15.77 0.99 -7.37
C ARG A 177 15.65 -0.34 -8.09
N ILE A 178 15.47 -1.44 -7.34
CA ILE A 178 15.40 -2.82 -7.88
C ILE A 178 14.20 -2.99 -8.80
N PHE A 179 13.06 -2.42 -8.42
CA PHE A 179 11.80 -2.68 -9.12
C PHE A 179 11.49 -1.65 -10.21
N ARG A 180 12.10 -0.47 -10.17
CA ARG A 180 11.91 0.59 -11.18
C ARG A 180 12.15 0.10 -12.60
N ASP A 181 13.13 -0.78 -12.79
CA ASP A 181 13.55 -1.28 -14.09
C ASP A 181 13.08 -2.73 -14.35
N SER A 182 12.11 -3.23 -13.56
CA SER A 182 11.55 -4.58 -13.75
C SER A 182 10.67 -4.63 -15.01
N LYS A 183 11.32 -4.66 -16.18
CA LYS A 183 10.65 -4.75 -17.48
C LYS A 183 10.33 -6.19 -17.90
N ASP A 184 11.00 -7.17 -17.28
CA ASP A 184 10.95 -8.57 -17.69
C ASP A 184 9.99 -9.42 -16.83
N ARG A 185 9.49 -8.88 -15.71
CA ARG A 185 8.60 -9.59 -14.78
C ARG A 185 7.62 -8.65 -14.11
N LEU A 186 6.54 -9.21 -13.61
CA LEU A 186 5.57 -8.48 -12.79
C LEU A 186 5.92 -8.64 -11.30
N VAL A 187 6.16 -7.53 -10.62
CA VAL A 187 6.31 -7.47 -9.16
C VAL A 187 4.94 -7.15 -8.57
N VAL A 188 4.40 -8.04 -7.74
CA VAL A 188 3.16 -7.79 -6.99
C VAL A 188 3.52 -7.66 -5.52
N TYR A 189 3.35 -6.47 -5.00
CA TYR A 189 3.74 -6.08 -3.65
C TYR A 189 2.51 -5.83 -2.80
N ALA A 190 2.24 -6.69 -1.83
CA ALA A 190 1.15 -6.52 -0.88
C ALA A 190 1.62 -5.74 0.36
N THR A 191 0.85 -4.74 0.78
CA THR A 191 1.16 -3.93 1.96
C THR A 191 -0.09 -3.39 2.63
N THR A 192 0.04 -3.01 3.90
CA THR A 192 -0.94 -2.19 4.63
C THR A 192 -0.55 -0.71 4.65
N GLU A 193 0.67 -0.35 4.19
CA GLU A 193 1.22 0.99 4.30
C GLU A 193 1.13 1.78 2.99
N PRO A 194 0.36 2.88 2.93
CA PRO A 194 0.23 3.73 1.74
C PRO A 194 1.57 4.31 1.26
N ALA A 195 2.46 4.66 2.20
CA ALA A 195 3.77 5.20 1.90
C ALA A 195 4.61 4.28 1.00
N GLU A 196 4.50 2.94 1.17
CA GLU A 196 5.20 1.98 0.32
C GLU A 196 4.71 2.01 -1.13
N ALA A 197 3.40 2.11 -1.34
CA ALA A 197 2.83 2.25 -2.68
C ALA A 197 3.27 3.56 -3.37
N MET A 198 3.37 4.64 -2.60
CA MET A 198 3.84 5.94 -3.10
C MET A 198 5.32 5.91 -3.51
N ILE A 199 6.16 5.19 -2.76
CA ILE A 199 7.59 5.04 -3.05
C ILE A 199 7.83 4.14 -4.24
N LEU A 200 7.11 3.03 -4.33
CA LEU A 200 7.25 2.04 -5.41
C LEU A 200 6.76 2.58 -6.76
N GLN A 201 5.83 3.52 -6.76
CA GLN A 201 5.26 4.15 -7.95
C GLN A 201 4.85 3.10 -9.01
N GLY A 202 3.61 2.95 -9.29
CA GLY A 202 3.15 1.93 -10.23
C GLY A 202 1.64 1.81 -10.20
N HIS A 203 1.18 0.66 -10.63
CA HIS A 203 -0.24 0.35 -10.59
C HIS A 203 -0.65 -0.05 -9.17
N VAL A 204 -1.78 0.47 -8.69
CA VAL A 204 -2.31 0.18 -7.35
C VAL A 204 -3.63 -0.56 -7.48
N ILE A 205 -3.84 -1.52 -6.59
CA ILE A 205 -5.11 -2.22 -6.38
C ILE A 205 -5.46 -2.06 -4.91
N ILE A 206 -6.57 -1.40 -4.62
CA ILE A 206 -7.12 -1.30 -3.27
C ILE A 206 -8.05 -2.48 -3.03
N LEU A 207 -7.72 -3.31 -2.02
CA LEU A 207 -8.56 -4.41 -1.56
C LEU A 207 -9.21 -4.06 -0.21
N HIS A 208 -10.49 -4.34 -0.11
CA HIS A 208 -11.25 -4.24 1.13
C HIS A 208 -12.26 -5.37 1.20
N GLU A 209 -12.26 -6.14 2.30
CA GLU A 209 -13.17 -7.26 2.54
C GLU A 209 -13.30 -8.22 1.34
N GLY A 210 -12.17 -8.57 0.75
CA GLY A 210 -12.12 -9.49 -0.38
C GLY A 210 -12.54 -8.91 -1.73
N LYS A 211 -12.82 -7.61 -1.83
CA LYS A 211 -13.25 -6.93 -3.07
C LYS A 211 -12.22 -5.91 -3.55
N VAL A 212 -12.13 -5.73 -4.87
CA VAL A 212 -11.40 -4.61 -5.45
C VAL A 212 -12.26 -3.35 -5.34
N ILE A 213 -11.76 -2.36 -4.60
CA ILE A 213 -12.44 -1.07 -4.42
C ILE A 213 -12.05 -0.09 -5.51
N GLN A 214 -10.76 -0.07 -5.86
CA GLN A 214 -10.23 0.79 -6.90
C GLN A 214 -8.94 0.20 -7.45
N THR A 215 -8.68 0.48 -8.74
CA THR A 215 -7.41 0.15 -9.39
C THR A 215 -7.01 1.27 -10.33
N GLY A 216 -5.71 1.53 -10.48
CA GLY A 216 -5.20 2.59 -11.35
C GLY A 216 -3.75 2.96 -11.08
N ASP A 217 -3.27 4.01 -11.76
CA ASP A 217 -1.98 4.63 -11.41
C ASP A 217 -2.02 5.17 -9.99
N TYR A 218 -0.92 5.03 -9.24
CA TYR A 218 -0.86 5.44 -7.83
C TYR A 218 -1.24 6.91 -7.60
N ARG A 219 -0.91 7.81 -8.54
CA ARG A 219 -1.23 9.24 -8.46
C ARG A 219 -2.72 9.48 -8.61
N ASP A 220 -3.35 8.77 -9.55
CA ASP A 220 -4.79 8.91 -9.81
C ASP A 220 -5.58 8.36 -8.64
N VAL A 221 -5.20 7.18 -8.13
CA VAL A 221 -5.83 6.57 -6.96
C VAL A 221 -5.70 7.46 -5.72
N PHE A 222 -4.53 8.08 -5.51
CA PHE A 222 -4.32 8.99 -4.40
C PHE A 222 -5.13 10.27 -4.52
N HIS A 223 -5.13 10.92 -5.71
CA HIS A 223 -5.81 12.20 -5.89
C HIS A 223 -7.32 12.07 -6.09
N TYR A 224 -7.77 10.96 -6.64
CA TYR A 224 -9.18 10.70 -6.95
C TYR A 224 -9.62 9.34 -6.38
N PRO A 225 -9.71 9.23 -5.04
CA PRO A 225 -10.21 8.00 -4.43
C PRO A 225 -11.66 7.76 -4.87
N ALA A 226 -11.96 6.55 -5.35
CA ALA A 226 -13.29 6.23 -5.89
C ALA A 226 -14.41 6.42 -4.85
N ASN A 227 -14.09 6.20 -3.58
CA ASN A 227 -15.05 6.32 -2.48
C ASN A 227 -14.31 6.58 -1.15
N THR A 228 -15.09 6.71 -0.07
CA THR A 228 -14.59 6.92 1.29
C THR A 228 -13.66 5.80 1.76
N ILE A 229 -13.90 4.54 1.35
CA ILE A 229 -13.04 3.41 1.71
C ILE A 229 -11.65 3.57 1.07
N ALA A 230 -11.61 3.86 -0.24
CA ALA A 230 -10.36 4.11 -0.94
C ALA A 230 -9.60 5.29 -0.33
N ALA A 231 -10.30 6.38 0.02
CA ALA A 231 -9.75 7.54 0.67
C ALA A 231 -9.12 7.23 2.04
N GLN A 232 -9.73 6.34 2.81
CA GLN A 232 -9.19 5.94 4.11
C GLN A 232 -8.03 4.93 3.99
N VAL A 233 -8.11 3.99 3.04
CA VAL A 233 -7.10 2.94 2.89
C VAL A 233 -5.80 3.48 2.28
N PHE A 234 -5.89 4.48 1.39
CA PHE A 234 -4.72 4.99 0.67
C PHE A 234 -4.20 6.33 1.24
N ASN A 235 -4.43 6.57 2.54
CA ASN A 235 -3.84 7.67 3.29
C ASN A 235 -3.36 7.18 4.67
N ASP A 236 -2.26 7.74 5.14
CA ASP A 236 -1.70 7.52 6.46
C ASP A 236 -1.17 8.85 7.00
N PRO A 237 -1.78 9.41 8.04
CA PRO A 237 -3.03 8.93 8.70
C PRO A 237 -4.23 8.85 7.73
N PRO A 238 -5.24 8.00 8.02
CA PRO A 238 -6.45 7.91 7.20
C PRO A 238 -7.12 9.26 7.00
N MET A 239 -7.71 9.49 5.81
CA MET A 239 -8.43 10.73 5.52
C MET A 239 -9.53 10.98 6.57
N ASN A 240 -9.58 12.20 7.11
CA ASN A 240 -10.69 12.65 7.96
C ASN A 240 -11.98 12.66 7.13
N LEU A 241 -13.00 11.97 7.60
CA LEU A 241 -14.32 11.95 6.98
C LEU A 241 -15.33 12.58 7.93
N LEU A 242 -15.97 13.66 7.49
CA LEU A 242 -16.88 14.47 8.30
C LEU A 242 -18.22 14.61 7.57
N ASP A 243 -19.30 14.19 8.21
CA ASP A 243 -20.63 14.47 7.69
C ASP A 243 -20.95 15.94 7.86
N GLY A 244 -21.52 16.52 6.80
CA GLY A 244 -21.85 17.93 6.77
C GLY A 244 -22.83 18.28 5.68
N GLU A 245 -23.03 19.58 5.47
CA GLU A 245 -23.94 20.07 4.45
C GLU A 245 -23.38 21.30 3.73
N ILE A 246 -23.83 21.44 2.49
CA ILE A 246 -23.69 22.70 1.73
C ILE A 246 -24.99 23.47 1.89
N ALA A 247 -24.93 24.64 2.52
CA ALA A 247 -26.06 25.53 2.70
C ALA A 247 -25.62 26.99 2.63
N SER A 248 -26.42 27.84 1.99
CA SER A 248 -26.18 29.30 1.90
C SER A 248 -24.78 29.70 1.45
N GLY A 249 -24.19 28.96 0.49
CA GLY A 249 -22.85 29.22 -0.03
C GLY A 249 -21.71 28.90 0.95
N ARG A 250 -21.98 28.08 1.95
CA ARG A 250 -21.00 27.63 2.95
C ARG A 250 -20.96 26.11 3.04
N LEU A 251 -19.81 25.62 3.43
CA LEU A 251 -19.58 24.25 3.87
C LEU A 251 -19.70 24.22 5.41
N ILE A 252 -20.63 23.44 5.93
CA ILE A 252 -20.94 23.33 7.37
C ILE A 252 -20.64 21.90 7.82
N LEU A 253 -19.71 21.75 8.77
CA LEU A 253 -19.23 20.47 9.30
C LEU A 253 -19.48 20.40 10.82
N GLY A 254 -20.69 19.98 11.20
CA GLY A 254 -21.11 19.98 12.61
C GLY A 254 -21.47 21.39 13.13
N ALA A 255 -21.36 21.58 14.44
CA ALA A 255 -21.74 22.84 15.09
C ALA A 255 -20.62 23.89 15.06
N SER A 256 -19.37 23.45 15.06
CA SER A 256 -18.22 24.32 15.36
C SER A 256 -17.37 24.67 14.12
N LEU A 257 -17.60 24.02 12.96
CA LEU A 257 -16.80 24.27 11.77
C LEU A 257 -17.68 24.66 10.58
N ALA A 258 -17.61 25.92 10.17
CA ALA A 258 -18.28 26.42 8.96
C ALA A 258 -17.33 27.31 8.16
N THR A 259 -17.06 26.98 6.92
CA THR A 259 -16.12 27.69 6.03
C THR A 259 -16.84 28.14 4.75
N PRO A 260 -16.33 29.15 4.02
CA PRO A 260 -16.83 29.47 2.70
C PRO A 260 -16.79 28.24 1.79
N LEU A 261 -17.76 28.14 0.89
CA LEU A 261 -17.82 27.02 -0.05
C LEU A 261 -16.57 27.01 -0.95
N PRO A 262 -15.80 25.90 -1.01
CA PRO A 262 -14.66 25.77 -1.89
C PRO A 262 -15.03 26.00 -3.38
N ALA A 263 -14.18 26.68 -4.14
CA ALA A 263 -14.48 27.00 -5.54
C ALA A 263 -14.80 25.77 -6.40
N HIS A 264 -14.13 24.65 -6.15
CA HIS A 264 -14.36 23.40 -6.88
C HIS A 264 -15.65 22.67 -6.49
N PHE A 265 -16.35 23.16 -5.46
CA PHE A 265 -17.70 22.71 -5.09
C PHE A 265 -18.82 23.59 -5.64
N SER A 266 -18.50 24.61 -6.44
CA SER A 266 -19.49 25.58 -6.97
C SER A 266 -20.63 24.95 -7.76
N THR A 267 -20.42 23.74 -8.30
CA THR A 267 -21.43 22.98 -9.07
C THR A 267 -22.24 22.03 -8.21
N LEU A 268 -21.88 21.83 -6.94
CA LEU A 268 -22.61 20.95 -6.03
C LEU A 268 -23.91 21.61 -5.57
N ALA A 269 -24.98 20.83 -5.57
CA ALA A 269 -26.27 21.30 -5.04
C ALA A 269 -26.18 21.46 -3.50
N PRO A 270 -26.98 22.37 -2.91
CA PRO A 270 -27.20 22.36 -1.47
C PRO A 270 -27.72 21.02 -0.99
N GLY A 271 -27.18 20.50 0.13
CA GLY A 271 -27.55 19.17 0.62
C GLY A 271 -26.48 18.55 1.52
N ARG A 272 -26.73 17.30 1.93
CA ARG A 272 -25.86 16.54 2.82
C ARG A 272 -24.85 15.72 2.03
N TYR A 273 -23.60 15.71 2.51
CA TYR A 273 -22.47 15.02 1.94
C TYR A 273 -21.57 14.49 3.07
N THR A 274 -20.69 13.55 2.73
CA THR A 274 -19.52 13.26 3.55
C THR A 274 -18.33 14.01 2.96
N PHE A 275 -17.69 14.86 3.75
CA PHE A 275 -16.51 15.62 3.32
C PHE A 275 -15.24 14.97 3.80
N GLY A 276 -14.24 14.89 2.91
CA GLY A 276 -12.92 14.36 3.22
C GLY A 276 -11.86 15.45 3.30
N LEU A 277 -10.94 15.32 4.25
CA LEU A 277 -9.78 16.20 4.38
C LEU A 277 -8.59 15.39 4.89
N ARG A 278 -7.43 15.52 4.27
CA ARG A 278 -6.23 14.82 4.77
C ARG A 278 -5.72 15.45 6.05
N ALA A 279 -5.04 14.67 6.86
CA ALA A 279 -4.40 15.16 8.09
C ALA A 279 -3.41 16.29 7.81
N THR A 280 -2.70 16.23 6.69
CA THR A 280 -1.74 17.26 6.22
C THR A 280 -2.38 18.52 5.63
N ASP A 281 -3.69 18.54 5.42
CA ASP A 281 -4.43 19.70 4.92
C ASP A 281 -5.11 20.49 6.08
N LEU A 282 -4.78 20.12 7.32
CA LEU A 282 -5.09 20.86 8.55
C LEU A 282 -3.82 21.52 9.07
N VAL A 283 -3.91 22.78 9.46
CA VAL A 283 -2.76 23.56 9.96
C VAL A 283 -3.04 23.98 11.40
N LEU A 284 -2.03 23.88 12.26
CA LEU A 284 -2.10 24.39 13.65
C LEU A 284 -2.29 25.90 13.67
N GLY A 285 -3.09 26.36 14.61
CA GLY A 285 -3.47 27.76 14.74
C GLY A 285 -4.68 28.13 13.89
N GLY A 286 -5.36 29.23 14.27
CA GLY A 286 -6.52 29.76 13.56
C GLY A 286 -7.79 29.80 14.39
N GLU A 287 -8.94 29.93 13.70
CA GLU A 287 -10.21 30.27 14.33
C GLU A 287 -11.02 29.06 14.84
N PHE A 288 -10.77 27.87 14.32
CA PHE A 288 -11.45 26.68 14.80
C PHE A 288 -10.68 26.08 15.98
N SER A 289 -11.39 25.48 16.91
CA SER A 289 -10.79 24.97 18.16
C SER A 289 -11.28 23.55 18.43
N ALA A 290 -10.35 22.66 18.76
CA ALA A 290 -10.62 21.28 19.15
C ALA A 290 -9.79 20.90 20.38
N THR A 291 -10.17 19.80 21.03
CA THR A 291 -9.47 19.29 22.22
C THR A 291 -8.53 18.16 21.82
N VAL A 292 -7.29 18.19 22.31
CA VAL A 292 -6.30 17.12 22.08
C VAL A 292 -6.72 15.86 22.82
N ALA A 293 -7.07 14.83 22.08
CA ALA A 293 -7.39 13.50 22.61
C ALA A 293 -6.16 12.58 22.67
N LEU A 294 -5.19 12.76 21.74
CA LEU A 294 -3.91 12.05 21.71
C LEU A 294 -2.92 12.87 20.91
N ALA A 295 -1.66 12.90 21.34
CA ALA A 295 -0.55 13.48 20.58
C ALA A 295 0.56 12.44 20.44
N GLU A 296 0.96 12.15 19.21
CA GLU A 296 2.02 11.21 18.88
C GLU A 296 3.14 11.95 18.17
N VAL A 297 4.39 11.74 18.60
CA VAL A 297 5.57 12.26 17.91
C VAL A 297 6.26 11.10 17.21
N ASN A 298 6.34 11.16 15.90
CA ASN A 298 6.99 10.14 15.07
C ASN A 298 8.14 10.77 14.28
N GLY A 299 9.34 10.68 14.86
CA GLY A 299 10.52 11.31 14.26
C GLY A 299 10.42 12.83 14.22
N SER A 300 10.25 13.39 13.03
CA SER A 300 10.10 14.84 12.80
C SER A 300 8.65 15.29 12.57
N LEU A 301 7.68 14.42 12.81
CA LEU A 301 6.26 14.71 12.61
C LEU A 301 5.52 14.60 13.95
N THR A 302 4.53 15.45 14.14
CA THR A 302 3.55 15.37 15.23
C THR A 302 2.18 15.08 14.65
N VAL A 303 1.56 13.99 15.10
CA VAL A 303 0.20 13.61 14.73
C VAL A 303 -0.70 13.85 15.93
N LEU A 304 -1.73 14.68 15.73
CA LEU A 304 -2.70 15.03 16.74
C LEU A 304 -4.05 14.40 16.42
N HIS A 305 -4.58 13.66 17.37
CA HIS A 305 -5.97 13.23 17.37
C HIS A 305 -6.77 14.25 18.19
N LEU A 306 -7.70 14.90 17.53
CA LEU A 306 -8.47 16.01 18.07
C LEU A 306 -9.94 15.60 18.21
N ASP A 307 -10.55 15.94 19.32
CA ASP A 307 -12.00 15.88 19.48
C ASP A 307 -12.62 17.21 19.04
N LEU A 308 -13.39 17.14 17.95
CA LEU A 308 -14.20 18.23 17.42
C LEU A 308 -15.68 17.84 17.54
N ASP A 309 -16.37 18.35 18.55
CA ASP A 309 -17.81 18.08 18.78
C ASP A 309 -18.14 16.56 18.89
N GLY A 310 -17.28 15.77 19.56
CA GLY A 310 -17.43 14.31 19.69
C GLY A 310 -16.98 13.53 18.45
N ARG A 311 -16.30 14.15 17.50
CA ARG A 311 -15.77 13.54 16.28
C ARG A 311 -14.25 13.55 16.31
N ASN A 312 -13.64 12.44 15.91
CA ASN A 312 -12.19 12.38 15.79
C ASN A 312 -11.72 13.07 14.51
N LEU A 313 -10.81 14.03 14.66
CA LEU A 313 -10.12 14.73 13.58
C LEU A 313 -8.62 14.52 13.74
N VAL A 314 -7.93 14.10 12.72
CA VAL A 314 -6.48 13.89 12.75
C VAL A 314 -5.79 15.01 12.01
N LEU A 315 -4.81 15.64 12.67
CA LEU A 315 -3.95 16.69 12.11
C LEU A 315 -2.51 16.22 12.16
N GLU A 316 -1.78 16.41 11.07
CA GLU A 316 -0.35 16.11 10.98
C GLU A 316 0.42 17.42 10.73
N GLU A 317 1.43 17.66 11.55
CA GLU A 317 2.26 18.85 11.50
C GLU A 317 3.74 18.49 11.47
N GLU A 318 4.54 19.20 10.68
CA GLU A 318 6.00 19.06 10.69
C GLU A 318 6.60 19.59 11.98
N GLY A 319 7.60 18.90 12.49
CA GLY A 319 8.27 19.28 13.74
C GLY A 319 7.80 18.47 14.94
N VAL A 320 8.48 18.68 16.05
CA VAL A 320 8.17 18.09 17.36
C VAL A 320 7.41 19.12 18.16
N HIS A 321 6.11 18.92 18.30
CA HIS A 321 5.22 19.76 19.08
C HIS A 321 4.69 18.97 20.28
N LEU A 322 4.89 19.50 21.49
CA LEU A 322 4.48 18.84 22.71
C LEU A 322 3.10 19.38 23.15
N PHE A 323 2.13 18.50 23.19
CA PHE A 323 0.79 18.80 23.68
C PHE A 323 0.42 17.85 24.81
N GLN A 324 -0.47 18.31 25.71
CA GLN A 324 -1.04 17.49 26.76
C GLN A 324 -2.45 17.06 26.40
N LEU A 325 -2.88 15.92 26.94
CA LEU A 325 -4.27 15.48 26.83
C LEU A 325 -5.20 16.53 27.43
N GLY A 326 -6.22 16.92 26.68
CA GLY A 326 -7.18 17.93 27.10
C GLY A 326 -6.81 19.37 26.72
N ASP A 327 -5.61 19.59 26.15
CA ASP A 327 -5.25 20.93 25.64
C ASP A 327 -6.26 21.35 24.56
N ARG A 328 -6.66 22.60 24.60
CA ARG A 328 -7.52 23.20 23.59
C ARG A 328 -6.65 23.93 22.58
N ILE A 329 -6.63 23.48 21.36
CA ILE A 329 -5.78 24.04 20.30
C ILE A 329 -6.62 24.64 19.18
N GLY A 330 -6.06 25.69 18.56
CA GLY A 330 -6.60 26.25 17.33
C GLY A 330 -6.13 25.47 16.12
N PHE A 331 -6.96 25.40 15.08
CA PHE A 331 -6.57 24.86 13.77
C PHE A 331 -7.32 25.55 12.63
N THR A 332 -6.81 25.40 11.42
CA THR A 332 -7.46 25.89 10.20
C THR A 332 -7.43 24.82 9.13
N PRO A 333 -8.56 24.38 8.54
CA PRO A 333 -8.58 23.52 7.38
C PRO A 333 -8.23 24.32 6.11
N ASP A 334 -7.42 23.74 5.22
CA ASP A 334 -7.24 24.28 3.87
C ASP A 334 -8.56 24.08 3.09
N SER A 335 -9.33 25.14 2.95
CA SER A 335 -10.63 25.09 2.28
C SER A 335 -10.56 24.64 0.83
N GLY A 336 -9.41 24.83 0.14
CA GLY A 336 -9.19 24.38 -1.21
C GLY A 336 -8.92 22.87 -1.34
N ARG A 337 -8.83 22.13 -0.23
CA ARG A 337 -8.39 20.72 -0.20
C ARG A 337 -9.49 19.72 0.17
N PHE A 338 -10.69 20.18 0.41
CA PHE A 338 -11.81 19.29 0.72
C PHE A 338 -12.18 18.38 -0.45
N TYR A 339 -12.53 17.16 -0.14
CA TYR A 339 -13.21 16.18 -1.00
C TYR A 339 -14.70 16.17 -0.64
N ALA A 340 -15.57 15.93 -1.62
CA ALA A 340 -16.98 15.66 -1.37
C ALA A 340 -17.34 14.26 -1.86
N PHE A 341 -17.95 13.49 -0.99
CA PHE A 341 -18.48 12.16 -1.27
C PHE A 341 -19.99 12.17 -1.09
N ASP A 342 -20.68 11.35 -1.86
CA ASP A 342 -22.11 11.10 -1.67
C ASP A 342 -22.38 10.51 -0.28
N GLY A 343 -23.26 11.12 0.48
CA GLY A 343 -23.51 10.73 1.87
C GLY A 343 -24.16 9.35 2.05
N ALA A 344 -24.79 8.80 1.00
CA ALA A 344 -25.44 7.48 1.04
C ALA A 344 -24.53 6.36 0.51
N THR A 345 -23.81 6.61 -0.58
CA THR A 345 -22.98 5.60 -1.27
C THR A 345 -21.51 5.68 -0.93
N GLY A 346 -21.06 6.82 -0.39
CA GLY A 346 -19.64 7.12 -0.16
C GLY A 346 -18.85 7.35 -1.44
N THR A 347 -19.49 7.45 -2.61
CA THR A 347 -18.80 7.64 -3.90
C THR A 347 -18.26 9.07 -4.01
N LEU A 348 -17.06 9.24 -4.59
CA LEU A 348 -16.48 10.56 -4.84
C LEU A 348 -17.33 11.36 -5.81
N ILE A 349 -17.69 12.59 -5.43
CA ILE A 349 -18.42 13.54 -6.27
C ILE A 349 -17.50 14.67 -6.74
N ALA A 350 -16.66 15.19 -5.85
CA ALA A 350 -15.74 16.26 -6.18
C ALA A 350 -14.41 16.10 -5.41
N ALA A 351 -13.31 16.40 -6.08
CA ALA A 351 -11.97 16.36 -5.53
C ALA A 351 -11.29 17.73 -5.71
N PRO A 352 -10.34 18.08 -4.82
CA PRO A 352 -9.55 19.30 -4.96
C PRO A 352 -8.65 19.23 -6.21
N PRO A 353 -8.28 20.38 -6.80
CA PRO A 353 -7.31 20.41 -7.88
C PRO A 353 -5.96 19.85 -7.43
N ARG A 354 -5.24 19.19 -8.36
CA ARG A 354 -3.87 18.73 -8.07
C ARG A 354 -3.00 19.93 -7.71
N ARG A 355 -2.14 19.77 -6.69
CA ARG A 355 -1.10 20.77 -6.43
C ARG A 355 -0.18 20.79 -7.67
N SER A 356 -0.06 21.96 -8.32
CA SER A 356 0.99 22.16 -9.32
C SER A 356 2.33 22.13 -8.59
N VAL A 357 3.14 21.10 -8.83
CA VAL A 357 4.52 21.11 -8.38
C VAL A 357 5.24 22.14 -9.26
N SER A 358 5.42 23.34 -8.71
CA SER A 358 6.24 24.37 -9.36
C SER A 358 7.68 23.83 -9.40
N GLY A 359 8.09 23.22 -10.53
CA GLY A 359 9.49 22.83 -10.73
C GLY A 359 9.80 21.55 -11.47
N GLN A 360 8.83 20.73 -11.88
CA GLN A 360 9.10 19.66 -12.85
C GLN A 360 8.71 20.13 -14.25
N LYS A 361 9.71 20.52 -15.03
CA LYS A 361 9.61 20.54 -16.51
C LYS A 361 9.52 19.08 -16.98
N ASP A 362 8.58 18.82 -17.86
CA ASP A 362 8.27 17.56 -18.55
C ASP A 362 9.49 16.81 -19.08
#